data_2827e31c1fbe3f3e88d1118c9e97247d
#
_entry.id   2827e31c1fbe3f3e88d1118c9e97247d
#
_cell.length_a   1.000
_cell.length_b   1.000
_cell.length_c   1.000
_cell.angle_alpha   90.00
_cell.angle_beta   90.00
_cell.angle_gamma   90.00
#
_symmetry.space_group_name_H-M   'P 1'
#
loop_
_entity.id
_entity.type
_entity.pdbx_description
1 polymer ?
#
loop_
_entity_poly.entity_id
_entity_poly.type
_entity_poly.pdbx_seq_one_letter_code
_entity_poly.pdbx_strand_id
1 'polypeptide(L)'
;LVYAYALFTACAITGERRRKYAVAAALAAMTLLLTVGLNVRLSRCGEMNAMAVNVGQGQCTLLYAGDQAVVVDCGSSNSYVDAGSRAADQLESMGIHRLRAVAVTHYHADHTNGLYQLLARLEVQTLYLPDIEDEYGVRERLLRLAEKNGIEVVYVRRTVECPLGGAVLSLYPPVGEGDLNEQGLTALCSAGDFDVLITGDMAGSTERKLVGQYDLPDIEVLMVGHHGSRYSSSQEFLQAVRPETAIISVGDNSYGHPTQEAMDRLSQAGAEIYRTDRQGNILVTVHGGD
;
A
#
# COMPACT_ATOMS: atom_id res chain seq x y z
N LEU A 1 16.40 -12.58 -27.35
CA LEU A 1 17.64 -13.41 -27.34
C LEU A 1 17.96 -13.96 -28.73
N VAL A 2 17.03 -14.64 -29.45
CA VAL A 2 17.25 -15.23 -30.79
C VAL A 2 17.64 -14.17 -31.83
N TYR A 3 16.97 -13.01 -31.86
CA TYR A 3 17.29 -11.90 -32.77
C TYR A 3 18.65 -11.26 -32.47
N ALA A 4 19.01 -11.11 -31.18
CA ALA A 4 20.32 -10.59 -30.82
C ALA A 4 21.46 -11.55 -31.21
N TYR A 5 21.23 -12.86 -31.10
CA TYR A 5 22.18 -13.88 -31.50
C TYR A 5 22.33 -13.96 -33.03
N ALA A 6 21.24 -13.87 -33.79
CA ALA A 6 21.26 -13.84 -35.26
C ALA A 6 21.97 -12.58 -35.81
N LEU A 7 21.78 -11.44 -35.16
CA LEU A 7 22.47 -10.19 -35.49
C LEU A 7 23.97 -10.23 -35.14
N PHE A 8 24.32 -10.83 -33.99
CA PHE A 8 25.73 -11.00 -33.58
C PHE A 8 26.48 -11.94 -34.54
N THR A 9 25.85 -13.03 -34.99
CA THR A 9 26.44 -13.96 -35.99
C THR A 9 26.54 -13.30 -37.37
N ALA A 10 25.60 -12.49 -37.80
CA ALA A 10 25.66 -11.73 -39.04
C ALA A 10 26.75 -10.64 -39.02
N CYS A 11 27.04 -10.02 -37.86
CA CYS A 11 28.12 -9.08 -37.68
C CYS A 11 29.52 -9.72 -37.73
N ALA A 12 29.61 -11.03 -37.56
CA ALA A 12 30.90 -11.73 -37.54
C ALA A 12 31.53 -11.94 -38.94
N ILE A 13 30.84 -11.65 -40.01
CA ILE A 13 31.16 -12.17 -41.36
C ILE A 13 32.01 -11.27 -42.28
N THR A 14 32.06 -9.92 -42.19
CA THR A 14 32.92 -9.08 -43.05
C THR A 14 33.28 -7.66 -42.56
N GLY A 15 34.52 -7.17 -42.83
CA GLY A 15 35.12 -5.96 -42.23
C GLY A 15 34.41 -4.62 -42.39
N GLU A 16 34.14 -4.15 -43.57
CA GLU A 16 33.49 -2.80 -43.79
C GLU A 16 31.96 -2.85 -43.59
N ARG A 17 31.35 -3.97 -43.89
CA ARG A 17 29.95 -4.28 -43.56
C ARG A 17 29.74 -4.44 -42.07
N ARG A 18 30.73 -4.92 -41.31
CA ARG A 18 30.71 -5.11 -39.85
C ARG A 18 30.21 -3.85 -39.12
N ARG A 19 30.74 -2.66 -39.46
CA ARG A 19 30.37 -1.41 -38.76
C ARG A 19 28.92 -1.00 -39.02
N LYS A 20 28.44 -1.19 -40.25
CA LYS A 20 27.04 -0.88 -40.62
C LYS A 20 26.06 -1.83 -39.95
N TYR A 21 26.38 -3.12 -39.89
CA TYR A 21 25.56 -4.13 -39.19
C TYR A 21 25.62 -3.98 -37.67
N ALA A 22 26.77 -3.61 -37.09
CA ALA A 22 26.89 -3.34 -35.67
C ALA A 22 26.06 -2.13 -35.24
N VAL A 23 26.05 -1.07 -36.03
CA VAL A 23 25.19 0.12 -35.79
C VAL A 23 23.71 -0.25 -35.93
N ALA A 24 23.32 -0.99 -36.99
CA ALA A 24 21.96 -1.44 -37.17
C ALA A 24 21.50 -2.37 -36.02
N ALA A 25 22.37 -3.26 -35.54
CA ALA A 25 22.10 -4.13 -34.38
C ALA A 25 21.93 -3.33 -33.08
N ALA A 26 22.80 -2.33 -32.86
CA ALA A 26 22.69 -1.46 -31.67
C ALA A 26 21.41 -0.63 -31.70
N LEU A 27 21.04 -0.09 -32.87
CA LEU A 27 19.78 0.65 -33.03
C LEU A 27 18.56 -0.25 -32.83
N ALA A 28 18.57 -1.47 -33.37
CA ALA A 28 17.48 -2.45 -33.18
C ALA A 28 17.35 -2.87 -31.72
N ALA A 29 18.47 -3.12 -31.02
CA ALA A 29 18.48 -3.43 -29.59
C ALA A 29 17.95 -2.27 -28.75
N MET A 30 18.37 -1.04 -29.08
CA MET A 30 17.89 0.16 -28.40
C MET A 30 16.39 0.40 -28.65
N THR A 31 15.93 0.21 -29.89
CA THR A 31 14.48 0.30 -30.22
C THR A 31 13.68 -0.76 -29.46
N LEU A 32 14.19 -1.99 -29.37
CA LEU A 32 13.55 -3.07 -28.62
C LEU A 32 13.48 -2.74 -27.12
N LEU A 33 14.58 -2.24 -26.55
CA LEU A 33 14.61 -1.81 -25.14
C LEU A 33 13.65 -0.66 -24.87
N LEU A 34 13.59 0.32 -25.79
CA LEU A 34 12.65 1.44 -25.71
C LEU A 34 11.19 0.99 -25.84
N THR A 35 10.90 0.09 -26.80
CA THR A 35 9.53 -0.46 -26.96
C THR A 35 9.11 -1.34 -25.79
N VAL A 36 10.00 -2.18 -25.26
CA VAL A 36 9.72 -2.96 -24.05
C VAL A 36 9.53 -2.03 -22.84
N GLY A 37 10.41 -1.04 -22.66
CA GLY A 37 10.29 -0.07 -21.58
C GLY A 37 9.01 0.76 -21.69
N LEU A 38 8.66 1.21 -22.90
CA LEU A 38 7.41 1.95 -23.13
C LEU A 38 6.18 1.07 -22.93
N ASN A 39 6.20 -0.18 -23.40
CA ASN A 39 5.09 -1.12 -23.21
C ASN A 39 4.88 -1.46 -21.72
N VAL A 40 5.97 -1.70 -20.96
CA VAL A 40 5.91 -1.89 -19.50
C VAL A 40 5.36 -0.66 -18.81
N ARG A 41 5.74 0.54 -19.26
CA ARG A 41 5.24 1.80 -18.70
C ARG A 41 3.75 2.02 -19.04
N LEU A 42 3.34 1.73 -20.26
CA LEU A 42 1.95 1.90 -20.71
C LEU A 42 1.02 0.84 -20.08
N SER A 43 1.48 -0.41 -19.89
CA SER A 43 0.71 -1.46 -19.21
C SER A 43 0.48 -1.13 -17.72
N ARG A 44 1.35 -0.31 -17.12
CA ARG A 44 1.20 0.15 -15.72
C ARG A 44 0.37 1.43 -15.60
N CYS A 45 0.11 2.12 -16.71
CA CYS A 45 -0.76 3.31 -16.74
C CYS A 45 -2.22 2.86 -16.71
N GLY A 46 -2.90 3.05 -15.60
CA GLY A 46 -4.31 2.70 -15.39
C GLY A 46 -4.54 1.48 -14.50
N GLU A 47 -3.49 0.77 -14.11
CA GLU A 47 -3.58 -0.30 -13.13
C GLU A 47 -3.37 0.27 -11.73
N MET A 48 -4.35 0.09 -10.85
CA MET A 48 -4.14 0.28 -9.44
C MET A 48 -3.76 -1.05 -8.79
N ASN A 49 -2.82 -1.00 -7.89
CA ASN A 49 -2.35 -2.15 -7.13
C ASN A 49 -2.43 -1.85 -5.63
N ALA A 50 -2.95 -2.78 -4.87
CA ALA A 50 -2.94 -2.76 -3.43
C ALA A 50 -2.20 -3.99 -2.90
N MET A 51 -1.15 -3.78 -2.11
CA MET A 51 -0.37 -4.87 -1.55
C MET A 51 -0.33 -4.78 -0.03
N ALA A 52 -0.80 -5.83 0.64
CA ALA A 52 -0.49 -6.05 2.04
C ALA A 52 0.89 -6.73 2.15
N VAL A 53 1.86 -6.02 2.71
CA VAL A 53 3.21 -6.57 2.94
C VAL A 53 3.17 -7.44 4.20
N ASN A 54 3.71 -8.65 4.12
CA ASN A 54 3.87 -9.50 5.30
C ASN A 54 4.94 -8.91 6.23
N VAL A 55 4.49 -8.13 7.17
CA VAL A 55 5.33 -7.54 8.23
C VAL A 55 5.25 -8.30 9.56
N GLY A 56 4.69 -9.52 9.56
CA GLY A 56 4.33 -10.22 10.78
C GLY A 56 3.09 -9.59 11.42
N GLN A 57 3.06 -9.52 12.76
CA GLN A 57 1.96 -8.86 13.46
C GLN A 57 2.12 -7.35 13.38
N GLY A 58 1.34 -6.71 12.50
CA GLY A 58 1.37 -5.29 12.22
C GLY A 58 0.77 -4.96 10.86
N GLN A 59 0.91 -3.71 10.43
CA GLN A 59 0.29 -3.20 9.21
C GLN A 59 1.33 -2.55 8.30
N CYS A 60 1.28 -2.89 7.02
CA CYS A 60 1.96 -2.16 5.96
C CYS A 60 1.23 -2.39 4.65
N THR A 61 0.59 -1.35 4.12
CA THR A 61 -0.14 -1.41 2.86
C THR A 61 0.52 -0.50 1.83
N LEU A 62 0.91 -1.06 0.70
CA LEU A 62 1.42 -0.34 -0.46
C LEU A 62 0.27 -0.16 -1.46
N LEU A 63 -0.01 1.08 -1.81
CA LEU A 63 -0.95 1.46 -2.88
C LEU A 63 -0.13 2.09 -4.00
N TYR A 64 -0.22 1.56 -5.21
CA TYR A 64 0.59 2.11 -6.30
C TYR A 64 -0.11 2.00 -7.66
N ALA A 65 0.10 3.03 -8.48
CA ALA A 65 -0.38 3.13 -9.85
C ALA A 65 0.75 3.70 -10.74
N GLY A 66 1.22 2.91 -11.68
CA GLY A 66 2.38 3.27 -12.50
C GLY A 66 3.67 3.37 -11.67
N ASP A 67 4.28 4.55 -11.66
CA ASP A 67 5.49 4.90 -10.89
C ASP A 67 5.19 5.67 -9.59
N GLN A 68 3.93 5.89 -9.28
CA GLN A 68 3.49 6.57 -8.08
C GLN A 68 3.07 5.57 -7.02
N ALA A 69 3.49 5.79 -5.80
CA ALA A 69 3.12 4.94 -4.67
C ALA A 69 2.86 5.75 -3.41
N VAL A 70 1.96 5.21 -2.60
CA VAL A 70 1.67 5.63 -1.23
C VAL A 70 1.81 4.43 -0.31
N VAL A 71 2.33 4.65 0.87
CA VAL A 71 2.36 3.65 1.94
C VAL A 71 1.38 4.09 3.02
N VAL A 72 0.46 3.19 3.40
CA VAL A 72 -0.42 3.39 4.56
C VAL A 72 0.04 2.46 5.66
N ASP A 73 0.52 3.05 6.73
CA ASP A 73 1.21 2.41 7.84
C ASP A 73 2.47 1.63 7.42
N CYS A 74 3.38 1.43 8.33
CA CYS A 74 4.50 0.52 8.18
C CYS A 74 5.07 0.20 9.55
N GLY A 75 4.64 -0.90 10.12
CA GLY A 75 5.10 -1.33 11.43
C GLY A 75 4.88 -2.81 11.71
N SER A 76 5.52 -3.29 12.76
CA SER A 76 5.41 -4.66 13.24
C SER A 76 5.62 -4.72 14.75
N SER A 77 4.79 -5.45 15.48
CA SER A 77 5.06 -5.79 16.87
C SER A 77 6.02 -6.99 17.01
N ASN A 78 6.34 -7.65 15.91
CA ASN A 78 7.31 -8.74 15.90
C ASN A 78 8.74 -8.16 15.83
N SER A 79 9.51 -8.30 16.91
CA SER A 79 10.86 -7.72 17.04
C SER A 79 11.90 -8.26 16.05
N TYR A 80 11.60 -9.38 15.38
CA TYR A 80 12.49 -9.97 14.36
C TYR A 80 12.17 -9.46 12.94
N VAL A 81 11.16 -8.63 12.79
CA VAL A 81 10.72 -8.13 11.49
C VAL A 81 11.01 -6.64 11.40
N ASP A 82 11.86 -6.27 10.45
CA ASP A 82 12.03 -4.89 10.03
C ASP A 82 11.01 -4.57 8.92
N ALA A 83 9.84 -4.05 9.32
CA ALA A 83 8.75 -3.72 8.41
C ALA A 83 9.18 -2.68 7.37
N GLY A 84 9.97 -1.67 7.78
CA GLY A 84 10.43 -0.61 6.90
C GLY A 84 11.37 -1.11 5.81
N SER A 85 12.32 -1.99 6.17
CA SER A 85 13.20 -2.61 5.17
C SER A 85 12.42 -3.50 4.21
N ARG A 86 11.46 -4.30 4.70
CA ARG A 86 10.61 -5.14 3.82
C ARG A 86 9.80 -4.31 2.82
N ALA A 87 9.18 -3.22 3.29
CA ALA A 87 8.43 -2.32 2.43
C ALA A 87 9.33 -1.63 1.39
N ALA A 88 10.50 -1.13 1.82
CA ALA A 88 11.47 -0.50 0.94
C ALA A 88 12.01 -1.48 -0.11
N ASP A 89 12.42 -2.69 0.29
CA ASP A 89 12.89 -3.73 -0.62
C ASP A 89 11.83 -4.07 -1.69
N GLN A 90 10.56 -4.17 -1.27
CA GLN A 90 9.45 -4.44 -2.17
C GLN A 90 9.27 -3.30 -3.18
N LEU A 91 9.25 -2.04 -2.73
CA LEU A 91 9.12 -0.86 -3.60
C LEU A 91 10.31 -0.70 -4.54
N GLU A 92 11.54 -0.81 -4.03
CA GLU A 92 12.76 -0.74 -4.83
C GLU A 92 12.84 -1.85 -5.89
N SER A 93 12.38 -3.07 -5.56
CA SER A 93 12.29 -4.18 -6.54
C SER A 93 11.35 -3.88 -7.71
N MET A 94 10.36 -3.01 -7.50
CA MET A 94 9.44 -2.52 -8.52
C MET A 94 9.95 -1.25 -9.23
N GLY A 95 11.15 -0.75 -8.83
CA GLY A 95 11.73 0.47 -9.37
C GLY A 95 11.11 1.76 -8.81
N ILE A 96 10.41 1.66 -7.68
CA ILE A 96 9.81 2.80 -6.98
C ILE A 96 10.77 3.27 -5.89
N HIS A 97 11.39 4.42 -6.09
CA HIS A 97 12.34 5.03 -5.15
C HIS A 97 11.79 6.30 -4.49
N ARG A 98 10.62 6.73 -4.93
CA ARG A 98 9.97 7.94 -4.44
C ARG A 98 8.49 7.67 -4.17
N LEU A 99 8.07 8.01 -2.95
CA LEU A 99 6.67 7.91 -2.54
C LEU A 99 5.98 9.27 -2.71
N ARG A 100 4.76 9.23 -3.23
CA ARG A 100 3.87 10.39 -3.25
C ARG A 100 3.50 10.80 -1.83
N ALA A 101 3.20 9.80 -0.99
CA ALA A 101 2.91 10.04 0.41
C ALA A 101 3.18 8.80 1.28
N VAL A 102 3.28 9.05 2.57
CA VAL A 102 3.07 8.09 3.63
C VAL A 102 1.90 8.58 4.46
N ALA A 103 0.93 7.73 4.74
CA ALA A 103 -0.18 8.02 5.64
C ALA A 103 -0.08 7.12 6.88
N VAL A 104 -0.25 7.71 8.05
CA VAL A 104 -0.25 7.00 9.33
C VAL A 104 -1.67 6.97 9.85
N THR A 105 -2.23 5.78 10.06
CA THR A 105 -3.59 5.68 10.62
C THR A 105 -3.60 6.12 12.07
N HIS A 106 -2.72 5.56 12.89
CA HIS A 106 -2.55 5.93 14.30
C HIS A 106 -1.11 5.62 14.78
N TYR A 107 -0.79 5.98 16.03
CA TYR A 107 0.62 6.00 16.48
C TYR A 107 1.10 4.73 17.19
N HIS A 108 0.39 3.60 17.15
CA HIS A 108 0.91 2.34 17.70
C HIS A 108 2.14 1.84 16.92
N ALA A 109 3.00 1.10 17.63
CA ALA A 109 4.29 0.69 17.09
C ALA A 109 4.16 -0.27 15.90
N ASP A 110 3.17 -1.13 15.90
CA ASP A 110 2.88 -2.08 14.82
C ASP A 110 2.27 -1.45 13.57
N HIS A 111 2.06 -0.12 13.59
CA HIS A 111 1.70 0.71 12.45
C HIS A 111 2.82 1.68 12.05
N THR A 112 3.80 1.94 12.93
CA THR A 112 4.70 3.08 12.73
C THR A 112 6.19 2.78 12.85
N ASN A 113 6.61 1.72 13.54
CA ASN A 113 8.02 1.53 13.86
C ASN A 113 8.94 1.26 12.66
N GLY A 114 8.39 0.79 11.54
CA GLY A 114 9.11 0.60 10.28
C GLY A 114 9.26 1.90 9.46
N LEU A 115 8.50 2.95 9.78
CA LEU A 115 8.57 4.20 9.05
C LEU A 115 9.95 4.86 9.12
N TYR A 116 10.69 4.64 10.19
CA TYR A 116 12.03 5.23 10.34
C TYR A 116 13.01 4.71 9.29
N GLN A 117 12.98 3.40 8.99
CA GLN A 117 13.78 2.77 7.95
C GLN A 117 13.25 3.14 6.56
N LEU A 118 11.93 3.15 6.38
CA LEU A 118 11.31 3.51 5.11
C LEU A 118 11.68 4.94 4.70
N LEU A 119 11.51 5.91 5.60
CA LEU A 119 11.85 7.32 5.37
C LEU A 119 13.36 7.60 5.25
N ALA A 120 14.20 6.68 5.70
CA ALA A 120 15.65 6.76 5.52
C ALA A 120 16.11 6.24 4.14
N ARG A 121 15.33 5.38 3.49
CA ARG A 121 15.68 4.71 2.23
C ARG A 121 15.01 5.33 1.01
N LEU A 122 13.78 5.81 1.16
CA LEU A 122 12.97 6.31 0.05
C LEU A 122 12.70 7.81 0.21
N GLU A 123 12.67 8.52 -0.92
CA GLU A 123 12.18 9.90 -0.94
C GLU A 123 10.67 9.91 -0.73
N VAL A 124 10.19 10.78 0.17
CA VAL A 124 8.76 10.94 0.45
C VAL A 124 8.37 12.40 0.26
N GLN A 125 7.28 12.66 -0.46
CA GLN A 125 6.83 14.03 -0.68
C GLN A 125 6.01 14.55 0.49
N THR A 126 5.00 13.77 0.93
CA THR A 126 4.06 14.19 1.97
C THR A 126 3.89 13.11 3.03
N LEU A 127 3.85 13.49 4.28
CA LEU A 127 3.52 12.65 5.43
C LEU A 127 2.17 13.10 5.99
N TYR A 128 1.14 12.26 5.84
CA TYR A 128 -0.17 12.49 6.43
C TYR A 128 -0.26 11.88 7.82
N LEU A 129 -0.64 12.67 8.78
CA LEU A 129 -0.72 12.27 10.19
C LEU A 129 -2.13 12.54 10.76
N PRO A 130 -2.63 11.71 11.68
CA PRO A 130 -3.80 12.03 12.48
C PRO A 130 -3.46 13.20 13.43
N ASP A 131 -4.41 14.13 13.60
CA ASP A 131 -4.28 15.24 14.56
C ASP A 131 -4.80 14.80 15.93
N ILE A 132 -4.08 13.91 16.56
CA ILE A 132 -4.40 13.31 17.86
C ILE A 132 -3.21 13.39 18.81
N GLU A 133 -3.46 13.19 20.10
CA GLU A 133 -2.40 13.06 21.07
C GLU A 133 -1.58 11.78 20.85
N ASP A 134 -0.29 11.84 21.17
CA ASP A 134 0.63 10.72 21.04
C ASP A 134 1.43 10.54 22.33
N GLU A 135 1.07 9.55 23.12
CA GLU A 135 1.70 9.22 24.40
C GLU A 135 3.07 8.53 24.23
N TYR A 136 3.39 8.02 23.03
CA TYR A 136 4.59 7.23 22.76
C TYR A 136 5.74 8.05 22.14
N GLY A 137 5.49 9.32 21.81
CA GLY A 137 6.46 10.20 21.17
C GLY A 137 6.81 9.80 19.74
N VAL A 138 5.95 9.04 19.08
CA VAL A 138 6.09 8.61 17.67
C VAL A 138 5.95 9.82 16.76
N ARG A 139 4.91 10.62 16.95
CA ARG A 139 4.65 11.84 16.18
C ARG A 139 5.86 12.77 16.17
N GLU A 140 6.43 13.05 17.33
CA GLU A 140 7.59 13.94 17.46
C GLU A 140 8.81 13.39 16.70
N ARG A 141 9.03 12.07 16.78
CA ARG A 141 10.13 11.42 16.02
C ARG A 141 9.90 11.49 14.52
N LEU A 142 8.66 11.29 14.04
CA LEU A 142 8.30 11.43 12.63
C LEU A 142 8.47 12.87 12.14
N LEU A 143 8.06 13.85 12.93
CA LEU A 143 8.24 15.28 12.60
C LEU A 143 9.72 15.66 12.45
N ARG A 144 10.58 15.19 13.34
CA ARG A 144 12.04 15.40 13.21
C ARG A 144 12.61 14.77 11.94
N LEU A 145 12.14 13.59 11.56
CA LEU A 145 12.55 12.94 10.31
C LEU A 145 12.02 13.68 9.09
N ALA A 146 10.78 14.13 9.13
CA ALA A 146 10.18 14.91 8.05
C ALA A 146 10.94 16.22 7.83
N GLU A 147 11.25 16.96 8.90
CA GLU A 147 12.05 18.17 8.83
C GLU A 147 13.43 17.90 8.24
N LYS A 148 14.13 16.87 8.73
CA LYS A 148 15.46 16.49 8.25
C LYS A 148 15.48 16.14 6.76
N ASN A 149 14.44 15.50 6.26
CA ASN A 149 14.34 15.00 4.88
C ASN A 149 13.54 15.95 3.96
N GLY A 150 13.05 17.09 4.44
CA GLY A 150 12.28 18.05 3.68
C GLY A 150 10.91 17.51 3.25
N ILE A 151 10.30 16.64 4.06
CA ILE A 151 8.99 16.04 3.81
C ILE A 151 7.91 17.02 4.29
N GLU A 152 6.92 17.29 3.44
CA GLU A 152 5.74 18.07 3.83
C GLU A 152 4.90 17.26 4.84
N VAL A 153 4.49 17.89 5.95
CA VAL A 153 3.62 17.25 6.95
C VAL A 153 2.23 17.86 6.90
N VAL A 154 1.23 16.99 6.74
CA VAL A 154 -0.18 17.37 6.70
C VAL A 154 -0.95 16.64 7.79
N TYR A 155 -1.55 17.40 8.73
CA TYR A 155 -2.50 16.86 9.69
C TYR A 155 -3.88 16.74 9.06
N VAL A 156 -4.44 15.54 9.07
CA VAL A 156 -5.74 15.25 8.47
C VAL A 156 -6.85 15.63 9.46
N ARG A 157 -7.31 16.88 9.38
CA ARG A 157 -8.41 17.44 10.19
C ARG A 157 -9.75 17.45 9.46
N ARG A 158 -9.73 17.21 8.17
CA ARG A 158 -10.87 17.09 7.26
C ARG A 158 -10.47 16.10 6.17
N THR A 159 -11.42 15.64 5.38
CA THR A 159 -11.10 14.78 4.23
C THR A 159 -10.09 15.46 3.32
N VAL A 160 -9.01 14.73 3.00
CA VAL A 160 -7.91 15.16 2.14
C VAL A 160 -7.76 14.14 1.03
N GLU A 161 -7.59 14.61 -0.19
CA GLU A 161 -7.34 13.76 -1.36
C GLU A 161 -5.88 13.84 -1.79
N CYS A 162 -5.29 12.69 -2.06
CA CYS A 162 -3.95 12.54 -2.62
C CYS A 162 -4.05 11.81 -3.97
N PRO A 163 -3.83 12.50 -5.10
CA PRO A 163 -3.82 11.85 -6.41
C PRO A 163 -2.69 10.81 -6.51
N LEU A 164 -3.01 9.64 -7.06
CA LEU A 164 -2.12 8.50 -7.19
C LEU A 164 -2.24 7.88 -8.60
N GLY A 165 -1.56 8.48 -9.59
CA GLY A 165 -1.71 8.04 -10.98
C GLY A 165 -3.13 8.19 -11.49
N GLY A 166 -3.77 7.07 -11.87
CA GLY A 166 -5.20 7.04 -12.25
C GLY A 166 -6.16 6.85 -11.08
N ALA A 167 -5.65 6.74 -9.84
CA ALA A 167 -6.42 6.57 -8.62
C ALA A 167 -6.38 7.83 -7.74
N VAL A 168 -7.24 7.86 -6.72
CA VAL A 168 -7.26 8.89 -5.69
C VAL A 168 -7.30 8.24 -4.32
N LEU A 169 -6.36 8.61 -3.45
CA LEU A 169 -6.40 8.25 -2.04
C LEU A 169 -7.11 9.34 -1.25
N SER A 170 -8.27 9.02 -0.70
CA SER A 170 -9.03 9.88 0.23
C SER A 170 -8.70 9.49 1.66
N LEU A 171 -8.23 10.45 2.45
CA LEU A 171 -7.95 10.27 3.88
C LEU A 171 -9.03 10.97 4.69
N TYR A 172 -9.74 10.22 5.50
CA TYR A 172 -10.76 10.73 6.41
C TYR A 172 -10.18 10.97 7.79
N PRO A 173 -10.51 12.10 8.45
CA PRO A 173 -10.04 12.38 9.80
C PRO A 173 -10.63 11.40 10.81
N PRO A 174 -10.03 11.31 12.02
CA PRO A 174 -10.58 10.51 13.10
C PRO A 174 -12.05 10.84 13.39
N VAL A 175 -12.88 9.81 13.49
CA VAL A 175 -14.31 9.93 13.86
C VAL A 175 -14.59 9.37 15.26
N GLY A 176 -13.65 8.63 15.82
CA GLY A 176 -13.71 8.06 17.16
C GLY A 176 -13.07 8.97 18.20
N GLU A 177 -13.26 8.58 19.45
CA GLU A 177 -12.69 9.22 20.64
C GLU A 177 -12.18 8.15 21.58
N GLY A 178 -11.28 8.48 22.48
CA GLY A 178 -10.75 7.56 23.48
C GLY A 178 -9.32 7.16 23.22
N ASP A 179 -9.04 5.87 23.03
CA ASP A 179 -7.68 5.41 22.78
C ASP A 179 -7.22 5.64 21.32
N LEU A 180 -5.94 5.36 21.06
CA LEU A 180 -5.34 5.61 19.74
C LEU A 180 -5.99 4.80 18.61
N ASN A 181 -6.48 3.60 18.91
CA ASN A 181 -7.15 2.76 17.91
C ASN A 181 -8.43 3.44 17.39
N GLU A 182 -9.21 4.03 18.32
CA GLU A 182 -10.47 4.69 17.98
C GLU A 182 -10.26 6.02 17.24
N GLN A 183 -9.09 6.63 17.39
CA GLN A 183 -8.75 7.92 16.79
C GLN A 183 -7.92 7.77 15.49
N GLY A 184 -8.01 6.62 14.82
CA GLY A 184 -7.31 6.37 13.58
C GLY A 184 -7.89 7.12 12.37
N LEU A 185 -7.02 7.44 11.39
CA LEU A 185 -7.45 7.84 10.05
C LEU A 185 -8.05 6.64 9.33
N THR A 186 -9.00 6.92 8.45
CA THR A 186 -9.45 5.96 7.43
C THR A 186 -8.89 6.37 6.08
N ALA A 187 -8.41 5.40 5.31
CA ALA A 187 -7.93 5.61 3.96
C ALA A 187 -8.78 4.81 2.97
N LEU A 188 -9.33 5.49 1.97
CA LEU A 188 -10.03 4.90 0.83
C LEU A 188 -9.27 5.24 -0.44
N CYS A 189 -8.83 4.23 -1.17
CA CYS A 189 -8.18 4.43 -2.45
C CYS A 189 -9.07 3.93 -3.57
N SER A 190 -9.47 4.85 -4.46
CA SER A 190 -10.44 4.62 -5.53
C SER A 190 -9.80 4.73 -6.90
N ALA A 191 -10.05 3.77 -7.78
CA ALA A 191 -9.64 3.76 -9.18
C ALA A 191 -10.77 3.25 -10.07
N GLY A 192 -11.56 4.17 -10.66
CA GLY A 192 -12.81 3.81 -11.34
C GLY A 192 -13.80 3.21 -10.35
N ASP A 193 -14.25 1.98 -10.63
CA ASP A 193 -15.18 1.23 -9.78
C ASP A 193 -14.45 0.29 -8.81
N PHE A 194 -13.14 0.48 -8.58
CA PHE A 194 -12.35 -0.33 -7.67
C PHE A 194 -11.91 0.47 -6.44
N ASP A 195 -12.31 -0.01 -5.29
CA ASP A 195 -12.11 0.66 -4.01
C ASP A 195 -11.38 -0.22 -2.99
N VAL A 196 -10.35 0.35 -2.37
CA VAL A 196 -9.59 -0.29 -1.29
C VAL A 196 -9.76 0.53 -0.02
N LEU A 197 -10.34 -0.07 1.02
CA LEU A 197 -10.60 0.58 2.31
C LEU A 197 -9.64 0.07 3.38
N ILE A 198 -9.05 0.99 4.13
CA ILE A 198 -8.13 0.74 5.24
C ILE A 198 -8.63 1.53 6.44
N THR A 199 -9.01 0.85 7.52
CA THR A 199 -9.65 1.48 8.69
C THR A 199 -8.71 1.60 9.91
N GLY A 200 -7.45 1.15 9.80
CA GLY A 200 -6.58 1.02 10.96
C GLY A 200 -7.16 0.05 11.99
N ASP A 201 -7.05 0.37 13.26
CA ASP A 201 -7.41 -0.54 14.36
C ASP A 201 -8.72 -0.18 15.07
N MET A 202 -9.57 0.65 14.45
CA MET A 202 -10.83 1.09 15.06
C MET A 202 -11.75 -0.10 15.38
N ALA A 203 -12.46 0.03 16.49
CA ALA A 203 -13.49 -0.93 16.88
C ALA A 203 -14.82 -0.66 16.19
N GLY A 204 -15.75 -1.61 16.26
CA GLY A 204 -17.07 -1.54 15.63
C GLY A 204 -17.93 -0.33 16.04
N SER A 205 -17.69 0.24 17.22
CA SER A 205 -18.33 1.49 17.63
C SER A 205 -17.92 2.67 16.75
N THR A 206 -16.65 2.74 16.42
CA THR A 206 -16.07 3.78 15.56
C THR A 206 -16.34 3.51 14.08
N GLU A 207 -16.31 2.23 13.65
CA GLU A 207 -16.74 1.83 12.31
C GLU A 207 -18.19 2.28 12.02
N ARG A 208 -19.11 2.13 12.99
CA ARG A 208 -20.51 2.63 12.85
C ARG A 208 -20.58 4.16 12.73
N LYS A 209 -19.73 4.89 13.45
CA LYS A 209 -19.65 6.35 13.29
C LYS A 209 -19.13 6.71 11.90
N LEU A 210 -18.11 5.99 11.40
CA LEU A 210 -17.53 6.20 10.08
C LEU A 210 -18.59 6.08 8.97
N VAL A 211 -19.31 4.95 8.91
CA VAL A 211 -20.35 4.73 7.89
C VAL A 211 -21.61 5.58 8.12
N GLY A 212 -21.82 6.08 9.32
CA GLY A 212 -22.89 7.04 9.61
C GLY A 212 -22.55 8.48 9.22
N GLN A 213 -21.27 8.81 9.09
CA GLN A 213 -20.79 10.16 8.79
C GLN A 213 -20.39 10.31 7.32
N TYR A 214 -19.89 9.26 6.69
CA TYR A 214 -19.42 9.26 5.31
C TYR A 214 -20.18 8.23 4.48
N ASP A 215 -20.55 8.63 3.28
CA ASP A 215 -21.13 7.75 2.26
C ASP A 215 -19.98 7.00 1.58
N LEU A 216 -19.65 5.82 2.13
CA LEU A 216 -18.60 4.96 1.58
C LEU A 216 -19.20 4.06 0.50
N PRO A 217 -18.45 3.79 -0.60
CA PRO A 217 -18.92 2.89 -1.65
C PRO A 217 -18.94 1.42 -1.18
N ASP A 218 -19.55 0.55 -1.99
CA ASP A 218 -19.22 -0.87 -1.97
C ASP A 218 -17.75 -1.01 -2.33
N ILE A 219 -16.98 -1.85 -1.64
CA ILE A 219 -15.54 -1.94 -1.83
C ILE A 219 -15.12 -3.32 -2.31
N GLU A 220 -14.15 -3.39 -3.20
CA GLU A 220 -13.57 -4.65 -3.65
C GLU A 220 -12.61 -5.21 -2.61
N VAL A 221 -11.85 -4.34 -1.91
CA VAL A 221 -10.83 -4.79 -0.95
C VAL A 221 -10.97 -4.07 0.39
N LEU A 222 -11.12 -4.84 1.46
CA LEU A 222 -10.99 -4.40 2.83
C LEU A 222 -9.64 -4.84 3.40
N MET A 223 -8.79 -3.90 3.80
CA MET A 223 -7.73 -4.18 4.77
C MET A 223 -8.37 -4.27 6.14
N VAL A 224 -8.47 -5.50 6.65
CA VAL A 224 -9.26 -5.82 7.84
C VAL A 224 -8.72 -5.11 9.07
N GLY A 225 -9.57 -4.39 9.76
CA GLY A 225 -9.20 -3.61 10.93
C GLY A 225 -8.66 -4.47 12.07
N HIS A 226 -7.68 -3.91 12.78
CA HIS A 226 -7.10 -4.44 14.01
C HIS A 226 -6.69 -5.92 13.90
N HIS A 227 -6.07 -6.26 12.75
CA HIS A 227 -5.53 -7.60 12.45
C HIS A 227 -6.55 -8.75 12.61
N GLY A 228 -7.85 -8.46 12.45
CA GLY A 228 -8.93 -9.42 12.66
C GLY A 228 -9.33 -9.58 14.13
N SER A 229 -9.28 -8.51 14.90
CA SER A 229 -9.80 -8.44 16.27
C SER A 229 -11.31 -8.74 16.31
N ARG A 230 -11.77 -9.38 17.38
CA ARG A 230 -13.21 -9.59 17.61
C ARG A 230 -14.01 -8.30 17.73
N TYR A 231 -13.34 -7.20 18.05
CA TYR A 231 -13.97 -5.91 18.30
C TYR A 231 -14.12 -5.07 17.02
N SER A 232 -13.41 -5.42 15.94
CA SER A 232 -13.44 -4.74 14.64
C SER A 232 -14.23 -5.52 13.59
N SER A 233 -14.44 -4.96 12.41
CA SER A 233 -15.24 -5.55 11.32
C SER A 233 -16.66 -5.90 11.79
N SER A 234 -17.36 -4.91 12.33
CA SER A 234 -18.74 -5.06 12.80
C SER A 234 -19.68 -5.42 11.65
N GLN A 235 -20.77 -6.12 11.98
CA GLN A 235 -21.72 -6.55 10.96
C GLN A 235 -22.34 -5.37 10.23
N GLU A 236 -22.65 -4.28 10.94
CA GLU A 236 -23.21 -3.07 10.36
C GLU A 236 -22.24 -2.41 9.39
N PHE A 237 -20.96 -2.35 9.75
CA PHE A 237 -19.92 -1.82 8.88
C PHE A 237 -19.76 -2.68 7.62
N LEU A 238 -19.65 -4.01 7.76
CA LEU A 238 -19.51 -4.92 6.62
C LEU A 238 -20.74 -4.89 5.69
N GLN A 239 -21.94 -4.70 6.24
CA GLN A 239 -23.16 -4.52 5.43
C GLN A 239 -23.19 -3.20 4.67
N ALA A 240 -22.55 -2.15 5.21
CA ALA A 240 -22.47 -0.86 4.57
C ALA A 240 -21.47 -0.84 3.42
N VAL A 241 -20.27 -1.44 3.60
CA VAL A 241 -19.18 -1.38 2.62
C VAL A 241 -19.06 -2.62 1.74
N ARG A 242 -19.71 -3.72 2.06
CA ARG A 242 -19.84 -4.97 1.27
C ARG A 242 -18.56 -5.45 0.60
N PRO A 243 -17.49 -5.74 1.35
CA PRO A 243 -16.22 -6.11 0.76
C PRO A 243 -16.29 -7.44 -0.01
N GLU A 244 -15.71 -7.48 -1.22
CA GLU A 244 -15.54 -8.72 -1.97
C GLU A 244 -14.34 -9.54 -1.45
N THR A 245 -13.27 -8.84 -1.11
CA THR A 245 -12.02 -9.42 -0.58
C THR A 245 -11.68 -8.78 0.75
N ALA A 246 -11.34 -9.61 1.74
CA ALA A 246 -10.86 -9.19 3.05
C ALA A 246 -9.41 -9.65 3.25
N ILE A 247 -8.48 -8.72 3.39
CA ILE A 247 -7.06 -9.01 3.62
C ILE A 247 -6.73 -8.73 5.08
N ILE A 248 -6.27 -9.75 5.79
CA ILE A 248 -5.86 -9.65 7.18
C ILE A 248 -4.33 -9.59 7.24
N SER A 249 -3.79 -8.44 7.61
CA SER A 249 -2.38 -8.29 7.93
C SER A 249 -2.13 -8.80 9.34
N VAL A 250 -1.51 -9.95 9.48
CA VAL A 250 -1.35 -10.66 10.75
C VAL A 250 -0.11 -11.54 10.73
N GLY A 251 0.48 -11.77 11.89
CA GLY A 251 1.59 -12.68 12.07
C GLY A 251 1.45 -13.48 13.36
N ASP A 252 2.55 -14.09 13.80
CA ASP A 252 2.58 -14.76 15.10
C ASP A 252 2.31 -13.77 16.22
N ASN A 253 1.28 -14.04 17.01
CA ASN A 253 0.81 -13.13 18.04
C ASN A 253 0.20 -13.87 19.23
N SER A 254 0.19 -13.22 20.40
CA SER A 254 -0.43 -13.71 21.63
C SER A 254 -1.86 -13.20 21.83
N TYR A 255 -2.37 -12.36 20.93
CA TYR A 255 -3.71 -11.77 21.04
C TYR A 255 -4.82 -12.71 20.57
N GLY A 256 -4.44 -13.77 19.84
CA GLY A 256 -5.36 -14.71 19.21
C GLY A 256 -6.00 -14.17 17.93
N HIS A 257 -5.33 -13.21 17.26
CA HIS A 257 -5.77 -12.68 16.00
C HIS A 257 -5.32 -13.54 14.81
N PRO A 258 -6.10 -13.62 13.71
CA PRO A 258 -7.49 -13.17 13.66
C PRO A 258 -8.37 -14.08 14.53
N THR A 259 -9.35 -13.50 15.20
CA THR A 259 -10.30 -14.25 16.00
C THR A 259 -11.33 -14.97 15.14
N GLN A 260 -11.90 -16.07 15.67
CA GLN A 260 -12.92 -16.82 14.92
C GLN A 260 -14.16 -15.95 14.66
N GLU A 261 -14.52 -15.11 15.62
CA GLU A 261 -15.67 -14.19 15.48
C GLU A 261 -15.49 -13.17 14.32
N ALA A 262 -14.28 -12.64 14.14
CA ALA A 262 -13.99 -11.77 12.99
C ALA A 262 -14.03 -12.54 11.67
N MET A 263 -13.43 -13.73 11.63
CA MET A 263 -13.46 -14.60 10.45
C MET A 263 -14.89 -14.97 10.04
N ASP A 264 -15.74 -15.30 11.03
CA ASP A 264 -17.14 -15.67 10.77
C ASP A 264 -17.94 -14.48 10.21
N ARG A 265 -17.74 -13.26 10.74
CA ARG A 265 -18.42 -12.06 10.23
C ARG A 265 -18.00 -11.72 8.80
N LEU A 266 -16.70 -11.79 8.48
CA LEU A 266 -16.18 -11.58 7.12
C LEU A 266 -16.75 -12.61 6.14
N SER A 267 -16.76 -13.90 6.54
CA SER A 267 -17.35 -14.97 5.72
C SER A 267 -18.85 -14.80 5.51
N GLN A 268 -19.60 -14.38 6.55
CA GLN A 268 -21.03 -14.09 6.45
C GLN A 268 -21.34 -12.88 5.57
N ALA A 269 -20.42 -11.91 5.51
CA ALA A 269 -20.50 -10.78 4.58
C ALA A 269 -20.24 -11.18 3.12
N GLY A 270 -19.76 -12.41 2.87
CA GLY A 270 -19.46 -12.93 1.54
C GLY A 270 -18.05 -12.64 1.05
N ALA A 271 -17.19 -12.06 1.89
CA ALA A 271 -15.82 -11.70 1.52
C ALA A 271 -14.92 -12.94 1.40
N GLU A 272 -14.09 -12.97 0.36
CA GLU A 272 -12.98 -13.92 0.24
C GLU A 272 -11.83 -13.47 1.15
N ILE A 273 -11.35 -14.37 2.03
CA ILE A 273 -10.43 -14.01 3.11
C ILE A 273 -9.01 -14.47 2.79
N TYR A 274 -8.08 -13.53 2.79
CA TYR A 274 -6.64 -13.75 2.68
C TYR A 274 -5.91 -13.30 3.95
N ARG A 275 -4.81 -13.97 4.29
CA ARG A 275 -4.03 -13.68 5.50
C ARG A 275 -2.55 -13.67 5.19
N THR A 276 -1.83 -12.62 5.64
CA THR A 276 -0.39 -12.49 5.37
C THR A 276 0.47 -13.56 6.05
N ASP A 277 0.03 -14.12 7.18
CA ASP A 277 0.72 -15.22 7.86
C ASP A 277 0.65 -16.56 7.10
N ARG A 278 -0.27 -16.68 6.13
CA ARG A 278 -0.45 -17.90 5.33
C ARG A 278 0.03 -17.75 3.89
N GLN A 279 -0.23 -16.60 3.28
CA GLN A 279 0.07 -16.34 1.86
C GLN A 279 1.31 -15.47 1.63
N GLY A 280 1.92 -14.92 2.69
CA GLY A 280 3.01 -13.94 2.53
C GLY A 280 2.48 -12.57 2.10
N ASN A 281 3.19 -11.88 1.21
CA ASN A 281 2.66 -10.65 0.62
C ASN A 281 1.43 -10.97 -0.23
N ILE A 282 0.37 -10.17 -0.08
CA ILE A 282 -0.88 -10.33 -0.83
C ILE A 282 -1.03 -9.12 -1.73
N LEU A 283 -1.09 -9.37 -3.02
CA LEU A 283 -1.24 -8.35 -4.07
C LEU A 283 -2.60 -8.49 -4.73
N VAL A 284 -3.37 -7.41 -4.76
CA VAL A 284 -4.56 -7.26 -5.59
C VAL A 284 -4.25 -6.26 -6.69
N THR A 285 -4.50 -6.63 -7.93
CA THR A 285 -4.26 -5.79 -9.10
C THR A 285 -5.56 -5.61 -9.86
N VAL A 286 -5.88 -4.36 -10.19
CA VAL A 286 -6.95 -4.05 -11.13
C VAL A 286 -6.35 -3.83 -12.49
N HIS A 287 -6.79 -4.65 -13.43
CA HIS A 287 -6.55 -4.37 -14.84
C HIS A 287 -7.69 -3.48 -15.33
N GLY A 288 -7.36 -2.28 -15.83
CA GLY A 288 -8.36 -1.42 -16.42
C GLY A 288 -9.17 -2.21 -17.45
N GLY A 289 -10.40 -2.53 -17.09
CA GLY A 289 -11.36 -3.14 -18.01
C GLY A 289 -11.79 -2.11 -19.04
N ASP A 290 -11.91 -2.57 -20.29
CA ASP A 290 -12.46 -1.83 -21.42
C ASP A 290 -13.89 -1.32 -21.14
#